data_ef5a5c548a87ed1b9ec6728e534f1753
#
_entry.id   ef5a5c548a87ed1b9ec6728e534f1753
#
_cell.length_a   1.000
_cell.length_b   1.000
_cell.length_c   1.000
_cell.angle_alpha   90.00
_cell.angle_beta   90.00
_cell.angle_gamma   90.00
#
_symmetry.space_group_name_H-M   'P 1'
#
loop_
_entity.id
_entity.type
_entity.pdbx_description
1 polymer ?
#
loop_
_entity_poly.entity_id
_entity_poly.type
_entity_poly.pdbx_seq_one_letter_code
_entity_poly.pdbx_strand_id
1 'polypeptide(L)' 'MSSTPGPDPVDVPIRDESIRLGQFLKLANLVESGAEAKPVIADGAVRVNGEVETRRGRQLAAGDVVTLGGLAARVAT' A
#
# COMPACT_ATOMS: atom_id res chain seq x y z
N MET A 1 14.06 -19.53 15.34
CA MET A 1 13.74 -18.95 14.97
C MET A 1 13.13 -18.59 14.16
N SER A 2 12.55 -18.72 13.92
CA SER A 2 12.04 -18.36 12.85
C SER A 2 11.04 -17.44 13.06
N SER A 3 11.23 -16.30 12.96
CA SER A 3 10.19 -15.36 12.94
C SER A 3 9.40 -15.61 11.72
N THR A 4 8.15 -15.56 11.83
CA THR A 4 7.30 -15.55 10.67
C THR A 4 7.36 -14.14 10.11
N PRO A 5 7.96 -13.96 8.97
CA PRO A 5 7.94 -12.64 8.36
C PRO A 5 6.51 -12.28 8.01
N GLY A 6 6.23 -11.02 7.87
CA GLY A 6 4.95 -10.60 7.35
C GLY A 6 4.77 -11.07 5.91
N PRO A 7 3.66 -10.76 5.28
CA PRO A 7 3.42 -11.19 3.90
C PRO A 7 4.51 -10.64 2.97
N ASP A 8 4.93 -11.47 2.02
CA ASP A 8 5.90 -11.03 1.02
C ASP A 8 5.22 -10.02 0.10
N PRO A 9 5.82 -8.87 -0.10
CA PRO A 9 5.20 -7.87 -0.97
C PRO A 9 5.25 -8.29 -2.43
N VAL A 10 4.17 -8.02 -3.12
CA VAL A 10 4.08 -8.22 -4.56
C VAL A 10 4.51 -6.93 -5.24
N ASP A 11 5.39 -7.03 -6.22
CA ASP A 11 5.82 -5.84 -6.96
C ASP A 11 4.69 -5.39 -7.89
N VAL A 12 4.32 -4.13 -7.78
CA VAL A 12 3.24 -3.55 -8.59
C VAL A 12 3.82 -2.38 -9.37
N PRO A 13 3.98 -2.53 -10.69
CA PRO A 13 4.57 -1.45 -11.49
C PRO A 13 3.61 -0.27 -11.62
N ILE A 14 4.18 0.92 -11.60
CA ILE A 14 3.43 2.15 -11.80
C ILE A 14 3.98 2.85 -13.02
N ARG A 15 3.15 3.72 -13.63
CA ARG A 15 3.53 4.42 -14.86
C ARG A 15 4.41 5.62 -14.61
N ASP A 16 4.11 6.36 -13.56
CA ASP A 16 4.78 7.61 -13.26
C ASP A 16 5.83 7.39 -12.20
N GLU A 17 6.56 8.44 -11.86
CA GLU A 17 7.57 8.36 -10.82
C GLU A 17 6.97 8.19 -9.43
N SER A 18 5.72 8.55 -9.25
CA SER A 18 5.04 8.42 -7.97
C SER A 18 3.58 8.09 -8.19
N ILE A 19 2.94 7.63 -7.13
CA ILE A 19 1.51 7.33 -7.14
C ILE A 19 0.97 7.66 -5.75
N ARG A 20 -0.27 8.11 -5.68
CA ARG A 20 -0.90 8.39 -4.40
C ARG A 20 -1.33 7.09 -3.74
N LEU A 21 -1.27 7.07 -2.41
CA LEU A 21 -1.60 5.88 -1.64
C LEU A 21 -2.96 5.29 -2.00
N GLY A 22 -3.99 6.13 -2.08
CA GLY A 22 -5.33 5.65 -2.41
C GLY A 22 -5.40 5.01 -3.79
N GLN A 23 -4.69 5.56 -4.75
CA GLN A 23 -4.63 5.00 -6.09
C GLN A 23 -3.85 3.70 -6.12
N PHE A 24 -2.78 3.63 -5.35
CA PHE A 24 -1.95 2.44 -5.30
C PHE A 24 -2.70 1.25 -4.69
N LEU A 25 -3.51 1.49 -3.66
CA LEU A 25 -4.30 0.41 -3.06
C LEU A 25 -5.23 -0.23 -4.07
N LYS A 26 -5.82 0.58 -4.94
CA LYS A 26 -6.69 0.06 -6.00
C LYS A 26 -5.87 -0.67 -7.06
N LEU A 27 -4.78 -0.08 -7.49
CA LEU A 27 -3.91 -0.66 -8.52
C LEU A 27 -3.36 -2.01 -8.07
N ALA A 28 -2.96 -2.11 -6.81
CA ALA A 28 -2.41 -3.33 -6.23
C ALA A 28 -3.50 -4.33 -5.83
N ASN A 29 -4.76 -3.98 -6.06
CA ASN A 29 -5.89 -4.84 -5.76
C ASN A 29 -6.03 -5.16 -4.27
N LEU A 30 -5.58 -4.23 -3.43
CA LEU A 30 -5.73 -4.33 -1.98
C LEU A 30 -7.12 -3.88 -1.53
N VAL A 31 -7.77 -3.04 -2.35
CA VAL A 31 -9.15 -2.64 -2.16
C VAL A 31 -9.87 -2.77 -3.49
N GLU A 32 -11.18 -2.89 -3.47
CA GLU A 32 -11.95 -3.08 -4.69
C GLU A 32 -12.18 -1.79 -5.46
N SER A 33 -12.20 -0.66 -4.76
CA SER A 33 -12.47 0.62 -5.40
C SER A 33 -11.80 1.75 -4.63
N GLY A 34 -11.70 2.90 -5.27
CA GLY A 34 -11.17 4.09 -4.61
C GLY A 34 -12.02 4.54 -3.44
N ALA A 35 -13.34 4.31 -3.50
CA ALA A 35 -14.23 4.66 -2.40
C ALA A 35 -13.94 3.81 -1.15
N GLU A 36 -13.51 2.57 -1.35
CA GLU A 36 -13.16 1.70 -0.23
C GLU A 36 -11.82 2.09 0.38
N ALA A 37 -10.91 2.62 -0.41
CA ALA A 37 -9.61 3.02 0.08
C ALA A 37 -9.69 4.11 1.15
N LYS A 38 -10.64 5.03 1.00
CA LYS A 38 -10.74 6.18 1.90
C LYS A 38 -10.96 5.77 3.36
N PRO A 39 -11.99 4.97 3.69
CA PRO A 39 -12.19 4.59 5.09
C PRO A 39 -11.09 3.69 5.62
N VAL A 40 -10.53 2.83 4.80
CA VAL A 40 -9.47 1.92 5.22
C VAL A 40 -8.22 2.71 5.63
N ILE A 41 -7.86 3.72 4.85
CA ILE A 41 -6.70 4.55 5.16
C ILE A 41 -7.00 5.38 6.41
N ALA A 42 -8.17 5.97 6.49
CA ALA A 42 -8.53 6.83 7.63
C ALA A 42 -8.57 6.05 8.94
N ASP A 43 -8.91 4.77 8.90
CA ASP A 43 -8.95 3.94 10.08
C ASP A 43 -7.56 3.51 10.57
N GLY A 44 -6.52 3.83 9.83
CA GLY A 44 -5.18 3.43 10.22
C GLY A 44 -4.85 1.98 9.92
N ALA A 45 -5.62 1.34 9.04
CA ALA A 45 -5.39 -0.05 8.67
C ALA A 45 -4.25 -0.22 7.68
N VAL A 46 -3.81 0.87 7.06
CA VAL A 46 -2.78 0.83 6.02
C VAL A 46 -1.46 1.31 6.60
N ARG A 47 -0.41 0.59 6.30
CA ARG A 47 0.96 0.97 6.70
C ARG A 47 1.81 1.16 5.45
N VAL A 48 2.66 2.16 5.51
CA VAL A 48 3.65 2.41 4.46
C VAL A 48 5.02 2.28 5.11
N ASN A 49 5.82 1.35 4.61
CA ASN A 49 7.15 1.06 5.16
C ASN A 49 7.09 0.77 6.66
N GLY A 50 6.03 0.09 7.08
CA GLY A 50 5.86 -0.33 8.48
C GLY A 50 5.20 0.69 9.39
N GLU A 51 4.90 1.89 8.88
CA GLU A 51 4.28 2.95 9.68
C GLU A 51 2.85 3.20 9.23
N VAL A 52 1.96 3.40 10.19
CA VAL A 52 0.56 3.71 9.89
C VAL A 52 0.49 5.01 9.11
N GLU A 53 -0.24 5.00 8.01
CA GLU A 53 -0.47 6.17 7.20
C GLU A 53 -1.97 6.40 7.07
N THR A 54 -2.42 7.60 7.40
CA THR A 54 -3.83 7.95 7.33
C THR A 54 -4.16 8.95 6.23
N ARG A 55 -3.14 9.40 5.50
CA ARG A 55 -3.35 10.36 4.41
C ARG A 55 -3.47 9.65 3.08
N ARG A 56 -4.64 9.78 2.48
CA ARG A 56 -4.92 9.15 1.19
C ARG A 56 -4.04 9.71 0.07
N GLY A 57 -3.67 10.96 0.19
CA GLY A 57 -2.86 11.63 -0.83
C GLY A 57 -1.37 11.46 -0.67
N ARG A 58 -0.91 10.65 0.29
CA ARG A 58 0.52 10.44 0.43
C ARG A 58 1.10 9.89 -0.87
N GLN A 59 2.20 10.48 -1.33
CA GLN A 59 2.86 10.02 -2.54
C GLN A 59 3.82 8.88 -2.22
N LEU A 60 3.78 7.87 -3.07
CA LEU A 60 4.64 6.70 -2.97
C LEU A 60 5.56 6.66 -4.18
N ALA A 61 6.75 6.14 -3.98
CA ALA A 61 7.73 5.99 -5.06
C ALA A 61 8.23 4.56 -5.08
N ALA A 62 8.98 4.22 -6.11
CA ALA A 62 9.52 2.87 -6.25
C ALA A 62 10.28 2.47 -4.99
N GLY A 63 10.02 1.28 -4.51
CA GLY A 63 10.63 0.75 -3.29
C GLY A 63 9.75 0.88 -2.05
N ASP A 64 8.74 1.76 -2.08
CA ASP A 64 7.84 1.86 -0.94
C ASP A 64 6.97 0.60 -0.83
N VAL A 65 6.79 0.12 0.39
CA VAL A 65 6.01 -1.08 0.66
C VAL A 65 4.76 -0.70 1.43
N VAL A 66 3.62 -1.11 0.91
CA VAL A 66 2.32 -0.83 1.53
C VAL A 66 1.73 -2.14 2.03
N THR A 67 1.28 -2.14 3.28
CA THR A 67 0.62 -3.32 3.85
C THR A 67 -0.79 -2.97 4.27
N LEU A 68 -1.69 -3.93 4.09
CA LEU A 68 -3.08 -3.80 4.51
C LEU A 68 -3.54 -5.20 4.94
N GLY A 69 -3.73 -5.37 6.24
CA GLY A 69 -4.08 -6.67 6.78
C GLY A 69 -2.98 -7.68 6.50
N GLY A 70 -3.32 -8.80 5.92
CA GLY A 70 -2.36 -9.83 5.55
C GLY A 70 -1.76 -9.68 4.16
N LEU A 71 -1.98 -8.53 3.52
CA LEU A 71 -1.51 -8.31 2.15
C LEU A 71 -0.44 -7.23 2.12
N ALA A 72 0.50 -7.37 1.20
CA ALA A 72 1.57 -6.39 1.03
C ALA A 72 1.86 -6.20 -0.46
N ALA A 73 2.19 -4.97 -0.83
CA ALA A 73 2.55 -4.64 -2.21
C ALA A 73 3.67 -3.62 -2.18
N ARG A 74 4.61 -3.76 -3.11
CA ARG A 74 5.72 -2.83 -3.25
C ARG A 74 5.57 -2.06 -4.55
N VAL A 75 5.80 -0.76 -4.48
CA VAL A 75 5.78 0.09 -5.67
C VAL A 75 6.99 -0.24 -6.53
N ALA A 76 6.75 -0.52 -7.80
CA ALA A 76 7.80 -0.84 -8.76
C ALA A 76 7.67 0.07 -9.99
N THR A 77 8.70 0.10 -10.78
CA THR A 77 8.70 0.89 -12.02
C THR A 77 8.98 0.04 -13.22
#